data_73f2e23a7d19d362a5d4757cde857f1b
#
_entry.id   73f2e23a7d19d362a5d4757cde857f1b
#
_cell.length_a   1.000
_cell.length_b   1.000
_cell.length_c   1.000
_cell.angle_alpha   90.00
_cell.angle_beta   90.00
_cell.angle_gamma   90.00
#
_symmetry.space_group_name_H-M   'P 1'
#
loop_
_entity.id
_entity.type
_entity.pdbx_description
1 polymer ?
#
loop_
_entity_poly.entity_id
_entity_poly.type
_entity_poly.pdbx_seq_one_letter_code
_entity_poly.pdbx_strand_id
1 'polypeptide(L)'
;MVWLIWVKESDKMEQIMNQMENGKIISIEDVLFEDILKNEKVTSYYQPIVSLRNGDILGYEALSRGPEKTVFYSPLELIEKAHEKEKIWELEMLFRKKALERISELGDDKLLFVNVDPEVIKASEYKTGLTKEYLDEIGCKESSIVFEITERTAIFDYTAFMNVLDNYRNQGYQVAIDDVGAGYSGLKTINEIRPNFIKIDMDLIRNIDKDAFKQALIKAFVDTSLTTNIKIIAEGIETKEEMKTLILLGVHL
;
A
#
# COMPACT_ATOMS: atom_id res chain seq x y z
N MET A 1 -33.58 17.84 -9.12
CA MET A 1 -32.49 17.02 -8.53
C MET A 1 -32.86 15.52 -8.43
N VAL A 2 -34.05 15.18 -7.94
CA VAL A 2 -34.55 13.78 -7.85
C VAL A 2 -34.70 13.13 -9.23
N TRP A 3 -35.12 13.86 -10.26
CA TRP A 3 -35.32 13.35 -11.62
C TRP A 3 -34.01 12.97 -12.34
N LEU A 4 -32.93 13.68 -12.10
CA LEU A 4 -31.59 13.39 -12.65
C LEU A 4 -30.95 12.15 -12.02
N ILE A 5 -31.26 11.85 -10.78
CA ILE A 5 -30.82 10.62 -10.09
C ILE A 5 -31.55 9.41 -10.68
N TRP A 6 -32.85 9.56 -10.94
CA TRP A 6 -33.69 8.49 -11.49
C TRP A 6 -33.33 8.13 -12.93
N VAL A 7 -32.96 9.11 -13.77
CA VAL A 7 -32.52 8.88 -15.15
C VAL A 7 -31.16 8.17 -15.18
N LYS A 8 -30.22 8.53 -14.29
CA LYS A 8 -28.93 7.82 -14.18
C LYS A 8 -29.05 6.38 -13.65
N GLU A 9 -30.01 6.12 -12.80
CA GLU A 9 -30.31 4.77 -12.34
C GLU A 9 -31.03 3.94 -13.42
N SER A 10 -31.88 4.54 -14.25
CA SER A 10 -32.54 3.84 -15.37
C SER A 10 -31.56 3.41 -16.44
N ASP A 11 -30.58 4.23 -16.81
CA ASP A 11 -29.53 3.88 -17.79
C ASP A 11 -28.64 2.74 -17.28
N LYS A 12 -28.33 2.70 -15.98
CA LYS A 12 -27.61 1.57 -15.35
C LYS A 12 -28.45 0.31 -15.32
N MET A 13 -29.74 0.42 -15.01
CA MET A 13 -30.66 -0.71 -15.03
C MET A 13 -30.86 -1.26 -16.44
N GLU A 14 -30.89 -0.40 -17.47
CA GLU A 14 -30.98 -0.82 -18.86
C GLU A 14 -29.73 -1.55 -19.34
N GLN A 15 -28.52 -1.11 -18.90
CA GLN A 15 -27.27 -1.84 -19.16
C GLN A 15 -27.25 -3.21 -18.46
N ILE A 16 -27.69 -3.31 -17.20
CA ILE A 16 -27.82 -4.56 -16.46
C ILE A 16 -28.85 -5.48 -17.17
N MET A 17 -30.00 -4.96 -17.60
CA MET A 17 -31.02 -5.74 -18.31
C MET A 17 -30.51 -6.25 -19.68
N ASN A 18 -29.82 -5.42 -20.45
CA ASN A 18 -29.21 -5.83 -21.74
C ASN A 18 -28.14 -6.91 -21.57
N GLN A 19 -27.46 -6.98 -20.43
CA GLN A 19 -26.48 -8.03 -20.14
C GLN A 19 -27.13 -9.31 -19.61
N MET A 20 -28.29 -9.21 -18.97
CA MET A 20 -29.11 -10.36 -18.60
C MET A 20 -29.72 -11.08 -19.82
N GLU A 21 -29.99 -10.37 -20.92
CA GLU A 21 -30.48 -10.96 -22.17
C GLU A 21 -29.44 -11.88 -22.85
N ASN A 22 -28.15 -11.72 -22.53
CA ASN A 22 -27.05 -12.56 -23.05
C ASN A 22 -26.71 -13.77 -22.12
N GLY A 23 -27.55 -14.06 -21.12
CA GLY A 23 -27.44 -15.26 -20.27
C GLY A 23 -26.31 -15.24 -19.22
N LYS A 24 -25.67 -14.10 -18.99
CA LYS A 24 -24.72 -13.87 -17.89
C LYS A 24 -25.42 -13.11 -16.77
N ILE A 25 -25.54 -13.73 -15.60
CA ILE A 25 -25.91 -13.00 -14.37
C ILE A 25 -24.69 -12.16 -13.98
N ILE A 26 -24.76 -10.85 -14.18
CA ILE A 26 -23.72 -9.91 -13.74
C ILE A 26 -24.22 -9.30 -12.42
N SER A 27 -23.42 -9.38 -11.37
CA SER A 27 -23.77 -8.78 -10.09
C SER A 27 -23.69 -7.25 -10.16
N ILE A 28 -24.44 -6.57 -9.31
CA ILE A 28 -24.34 -5.09 -9.17
C ILE A 28 -22.91 -4.69 -8.80
N GLU A 29 -22.23 -5.52 -8.00
CA GLU A 29 -20.84 -5.32 -7.62
C GLU A 29 -19.90 -5.40 -8.84
N ASP A 30 -20.14 -6.33 -9.78
CA ASP A 30 -19.36 -6.43 -11.01
C ASP A 30 -19.47 -5.15 -11.85
N VAL A 31 -20.70 -4.64 -12.01
CA VAL A 31 -20.95 -3.39 -12.76
C VAL A 31 -20.29 -2.20 -12.06
N LEU A 32 -20.37 -2.14 -10.74
CA LEU A 32 -19.75 -1.07 -9.96
C LEU A 32 -18.22 -1.13 -10.04
N PHE A 33 -17.63 -2.32 -9.95
CA PHE A 33 -16.19 -2.52 -10.07
C PHE A 33 -15.67 -2.10 -11.45
N GLU A 34 -16.34 -2.50 -12.53
CA GLU A 34 -16.00 -2.08 -13.89
C GLU A 34 -16.12 -0.55 -14.07
N ASP A 35 -17.14 0.06 -13.47
CA ASP A 35 -17.34 1.51 -13.48
C ASP A 35 -16.22 2.25 -12.71
N ILE A 36 -15.74 1.65 -11.60
CA ILE A 36 -14.61 2.19 -10.85
C ILE A 36 -13.34 2.19 -11.68
N LEU A 37 -13.00 1.08 -12.30
CA LEU A 37 -11.80 0.97 -13.15
C LEU A 37 -11.90 1.90 -14.36
N LYS A 38 -12.99 1.82 -15.11
CA LYS A 38 -13.20 2.59 -16.36
C LYS A 38 -13.19 4.11 -16.15
N ASN A 39 -13.77 4.58 -15.05
CA ASN A 39 -13.91 6.01 -14.76
C ASN A 39 -12.93 6.47 -13.66
N GLU A 40 -11.93 5.65 -13.33
CA GLU A 40 -10.85 5.96 -12.37
C GLU A 40 -11.37 6.48 -11.02
N LYS A 41 -12.46 5.87 -10.50
CA LYS A 41 -13.14 6.30 -9.27
C LYS A 41 -12.42 5.83 -8.01
N VAL A 42 -11.15 6.15 -7.91
CA VAL A 42 -10.30 5.89 -6.74
C VAL A 42 -9.69 7.21 -6.28
N THR A 43 -9.55 7.37 -4.98
CA THR A 43 -8.89 8.51 -4.35
C THR A 43 -7.76 7.99 -3.46
N SER A 44 -6.62 8.69 -3.45
CA SER A 44 -5.54 8.44 -2.49
C SER A 44 -5.57 9.45 -1.35
N TYR A 45 -5.52 8.95 -0.11
CA TYR A 45 -5.23 9.74 1.09
C TYR A 45 -3.74 9.60 1.39
N TYR A 46 -3.17 10.61 2.05
CA TYR A 46 -1.74 10.65 2.36
C TYR A 46 -1.57 10.74 3.86
N GLN A 47 -1.12 9.65 4.47
CA GLN A 47 -0.84 9.58 5.90
C GLN A 47 0.62 9.95 6.15
N PRO A 48 0.94 10.98 6.95
CA PRO A 48 2.32 11.39 7.19
C PRO A 48 3.06 10.37 8.05
N ILE A 49 4.31 10.07 7.65
CA ILE A 49 5.30 9.33 8.44
C ILE A 49 6.22 10.37 9.10
N VAL A 50 6.20 10.41 10.42
CA VAL A 50 6.75 11.51 11.20
C VAL A 50 7.93 11.04 12.05
N SER A 51 9.00 11.84 12.08
CA SER A 51 10.12 11.63 12.97
C SER A 51 9.72 11.86 14.43
N LEU A 52 9.88 10.85 15.26
CA LEU A 52 9.65 10.95 16.73
C LEU A 52 10.68 11.83 17.43
N ARG A 53 11.80 12.18 16.78
CA ARG A 53 12.87 13.01 17.36
C ARG A 53 12.55 14.51 17.31
N ASN A 54 12.01 14.98 16.21
CA ASN A 54 11.86 16.41 15.93
C ASN A 54 10.53 16.80 15.33
N GLY A 55 9.65 15.83 15.01
CA GLY A 55 8.35 16.08 14.40
C GLY A 55 8.40 16.35 12.88
N ASP A 56 9.56 16.22 12.24
CA ASP A 56 9.67 16.41 10.78
C ASP A 56 8.98 15.27 10.04
N ILE A 57 8.33 15.59 8.94
CA ILE A 57 7.72 14.60 8.06
C ILE A 57 8.81 14.00 7.16
N LEU A 58 9.00 12.68 7.21
CA LEU A 58 9.88 11.93 6.33
C LEU A 58 9.24 11.75 4.95
N GLY A 59 7.95 11.45 4.94
CA GLY A 59 7.19 11.13 3.74
C GLY A 59 5.74 10.84 4.08
N TYR A 60 5.05 10.24 3.13
CA TYR A 60 3.62 9.93 3.26
C TYR A 60 3.32 8.54 2.72
N GLU A 61 2.44 7.83 3.38
CA GLU A 61 1.86 6.60 2.84
C GLU A 61 0.61 6.93 2.03
N ALA A 62 0.55 6.43 0.80
CA ALA A 62 -0.61 6.57 -0.07
C ALA A 62 -1.62 5.46 0.19
N LEU A 63 -2.77 5.84 0.72
CA LEU A 63 -3.84 4.94 1.10
C LEU A 63 -5.02 5.08 0.15
N SER A 64 -5.18 4.12 -0.74
CA SER A 64 -6.25 4.11 -1.74
C SER A 64 -7.62 3.89 -1.10
N ARG A 65 -8.63 4.54 -1.67
CA ARG A 65 -10.05 4.37 -1.31
C ARG A 65 -10.90 4.39 -2.57
N GLY A 66 -11.83 3.48 -2.66
CA GLY A 66 -12.86 3.54 -3.69
C GLY A 66 -13.97 4.54 -3.35
N PRO A 67 -15.09 4.52 -4.08
CA PRO A 67 -16.16 5.49 -3.88
C PRO A 67 -16.81 5.35 -2.50
N GLU A 68 -17.01 6.49 -1.84
CA GLU A 68 -17.70 6.53 -0.54
C GLU A 68 -19.09 5.88 -0.60
N LYS A 69 -19.49 5.28 0.51
CA LYS A 69 -20.81 4.63 0.67
C LYS A 69 -21.04 3.43 -0.26
N THR A 70 -19.97 2.84 -0.79
CA THR A 70 -20.02 1.56 -1.53
C THR A 70 -19.27 0.48 -0.77
N VAL A 71 -19.50 -0.78 -1.14
CA VAL A 71 -18.72 -1.93 -0.63
C VAL A 71 -17.24 -1.78 -0.98
N PHE A 72 -16.93 -1.11 -2.08
CA PHE A 72 -15.57 -0.89 -2.58
C PHE A 72 -14.86 0.35 -1.99
N TYR A 73 -15.39 0.96 -0.93
CA TYR A 73 -14.65 2.02 -0.24
C TYR A 73 -13.33 1.52 0.35
N SER A 74 -13.35 0.29 0.92
CA SER A 74 -12.13 -0.40 1.38
C SER A 74 -11.27 -0.84 0.19
N PRO A 75 -9.95 -0.60 0.20
CA PRO A 75 -9.06 -1.12 -0.83
C PRO A 75 -9.00 -2.65 -0.84
N LEU A 76 -9.20 -3.32 0.30
CA LEU A 76 -9.20 -4.78 0.38
C LEU A 76 -10.30 -5.40 -0.49
N GLU A 77 -11.52 -4.87 -0.40
CA GLU A 77 -12.65 -5.32 -1.21
C GLU A 77 -12.40 -5.10 -2.72
N LEU A 78 -11.71 -4.00 -3.08
CA LEU A 78 -11.31 -3.75 -4.46
C LEU A 78 -10.26 -4.77 -4.94
N ILE A 79 -9.26 -5.07 -4.10
CA ILE A 79 -8.20 -6.04 -4.40
C ILE A 79 -8.80 -7.44 -4.55
N GLU A 80 -9.65 -7.89 -3.62
CA GLU A 80 -10.32 -9.18 -3.69
C GLU A 80 -11.13 -9.31 -4.98
N LYS A 81 -11.90 -8.26 -5.34
CA LYS A 81 -12.67 -8.23 -6.58
C LYS A 81 -11.79 -8.23 -7.82
N ALA A 82 -10.67 -7.53 -7.78
CA ALA A 82 -9.70 -7.50 -8.88
C ALA A 82 -9.07 -8.88 -9.12
N HIS A 83 -8.75 -9.62 -8.05
CA HIS A 83 -8.29 -11.01 -8.16
C HIS A 83 -9.39 -11.92 -8.74
N GLU A 84 -10.64 -11.82 -8.25
CA GLU A 84 -11.78 -12.58 -8.81
C GLU A 84 -11.97 -12.36 -10.32
N LYS A 85 -11.75 -11.12 -10.77
CA LYS A 85 -11.94 -10.71 -12.17
C LYS A 85 -10.68 -10.78 -13.03
N GLU A 86 -9.55 -11.24 -12.48
CA GLU A 86 -8.24 -11.25 -13.15
C GLU A 86 -7.80 -9.84 -13.64
N LYS A 87 -8.16 -8.79 -12.87
CA LYS A 87 -7.90 -7.37 -13.16
C LYS A 87 -7.00 -6.69 -12.13
N ILE A 88 -6.17 -7.47 -11.44
CA ILE A 88 -5.28 -6.90 -10.42
C ILE A 88 -4.28 -5.91 -11.02
N TRP A 89 -3.84 -6.12 -12.25
CA TRP A 89 -2.93 -5.23 -12.94
C TRP A 89 -3.55 -3.84 -13.18
N GLU A 90 -4.78 -3.79 -13.71
CA GLU A 90 -5.48 -2.54 -13.98
C GLU A 90 -5.75 -1.77 -12.67
N LEU A 91 -6.14 -2.47 -11.61
CA LEU A 91 -6.38 -1.85 -10.32
C LEU A 91 -5.09 -1.30 -9.71
N GLU A 92 -4.00 -2.07 -9.73
CA GLU A 92 -2.68 -1.64 -9.26
C GLU A 92 -2.17 -0.39 -10.00
N MET A 93 -2.32 -0.38 -11.33
CA MET A 93 -1.94 0.79 -12.12
C MET A 93 -2.81 2.01 -11.78
N LEU A 94 -4.10 1.81 -11.51
CA LEU A 94 -4.99 2.87 -11.08
C LEU A 94 -4.60 3.40 -9.69
N PHE A 95 -4.36 2.52 -8.72
CA PHE A 95 -3.91 2.91 -7.37
C PHE A 95 -2.61 3.70 -7.44
N ARG A 96 -1.64 3.22 -8.19
CA ARG A 96 -0.33 3.86 -8.38
C ARG A 96 -0.45 5.22 -9.05
N LYS A 97 -1.23 5.32 -10.12
CA LYS A 97 -1.52 6.60 -10.77
C LYS A 97 -2.10 7.60 -9.78
N LYS A 98 -3.12 7.19 -8.99
CA LYS A 98 -3.77 8.07 -8.00
C LYS A 98 -2.85 8.46 -6.86
N ALA A 99 -1.94 7.57 -6.44
CA ALA A 99 -0.91 7.88 -5.45
C ALA A 99 0.09 8.92 -5.96
N LEU A 100 0.44 8.88 -7.24
CA LEU A 100 1.44 9.76 -7.85
C LEU A 100 0.87 11.12 -8.30
N GLU A 101 -0.44 11.24 -8.56
CA GLU A 101 -1.07 12.47 -9.07
C GLU A 101 -0.72 13.73 -8.26
N ARG A 102 -0.48 13.59 -6.95
CA ARG A 102 -0.21 14.72 -6.05
C ARG A 102 1.18 14.71 -5.43
N ILE A 103 2.10 13.92 -5.95
CA ILE A 103 3.43 13.78 -5.36
C ILE A 103 4.20 15.10 -5.32
N SER A 104 4.04 15.97 -6.33
CA SER A 104 4.65 17.29 -6.37
C SER A 104 4.16 18.26 -5.28
N GLU A 105 2.98 18.00 -4.71
CA GLU A 105 2.42 18.80 -3.60
C GLU A 105 3.04 18.39 -2.24
N LEU A 106 3.65 17.21 -2.15
CA LEU A 106 4.16 16.66 -0.88
C LEU A 106 5.51 17.26 -0.48
N GLY A 107 6.27 17.81 -1.44
CA GLY A 107 7.61 18.38 -1.26
C GLY A 107 8.70 17.51 -1.87
N ASP A 108 9.71 18.15 -2.49
CA ASP A 108 10.75 17.50 -3.30
C ASP A 108 11.66 16.54 -2.50
N ASP A 109 11.73 16.70 -1.18
CA ASP A 109 12.56 15.91 -0.25
C ASP A 109 11.79 14.80 0.45
N LYS A 110 10.49 14.63 0.17
CA LYS A 110 9.62 13.66 0.83
C LYS A 110 9.57 12.34 0.08
N LEU A 111 9.39 11.27 0.86
CA LEU A 111 9.17 9.94 0.33
C LEU A 111 7.67 9.68 0.16
N LEU A 112 7.31 8.95 -0.88
CA LEU A 112 5.97 8.43 -1.06
C LEU A 112 6.01 6.91 -0.95
N PHE A 113 5.31 6.40 0.03
CA PHE A 113 5.14 4.97 0.27
C PHE A 113 3.88 4.50 -0.45
N VAL A 114 4.03 3.43 -1.23
CA VAL A 114 2.95 2.91 -2.10
C VAL A 114 2.86 1.41 -1.92
N ASN A 115 1.70 0.95 -1.52
CA ASN A 115 1.40 -0.47 -1.39
C ASN A 115 1.43 -1.17 -2.73
N VAL A 116 1.93 -2.40 -2.77
CA VAL A 116 1.99 -3.24 -3.96
C VAL A 116 1.49 -4.65 -3.66
N ASP A 117 0.58 -5.13 -4.48
CA ASP A 117 0.23 -6.54 -4.52
C ASP A 117 1.27 -7.30 -5.36
N PRO A 118 2.09 -8.18 -4.77
CA PRO A 118 3.11 -8.91 -5.51
C PRO A 118 2.56 -9.87 -6.56
N GLU A 119 1.28 -10.25 -6.48
CA GLU A 119 0.65 -11.09 -7.51
C GLU A 119 0.49 -10.37 -8.85
N VAL A 120 0.65 -9.05 -8.85
CA VAL A 120 0.60 -8.22 -10.07
C VAL A 120 1.56 -8.69 -11.17
N ILE A 121 2.70 -9.29 -10.80
CA ILE A 121 3.65 -9.81 -11.79
C ILE A 121 3.17 -11.06 -12.55
N LYS A 122 2.16 -11.75 -12.01
CA LYS A 122 1.55 -12.91 -12.67
C LYS A 122 0.54 -12.49 -13.73
N ALA A 123 0.16 -11.22 -13.75
CA ALA A 123 -0.76 -10.69 -14.75
C ALA A 123 -0.13 -10.75 -16.15
N SER A 124 -0.89 -11.17 -17.14
CA SER A 124 -0.43 -11.28 -18.53
C SER A 124 -0.03 -9.92 -19.13
N GLU A 125 -0.61 -8.86 -18.62
CA GLU A 125 -0.40 -7.46 -19.01
C GLU A 125 0.80 -6.81 -18.31
N TYR A 126 1.43 -7.50 -17.35
CA TYR A 126 2.53 -6.94 -16.56
C TYR A 126 3.64 -6.38 -17.46
N LYS A 127 3.95 -5.11 -17.26
CA LYS A 127 5.05 -4.42 -17.95
C LYS A 127 5.94 -3.72 -16.93
N THR A 128 7.23 -3.91 -17.05
CA THR A 128 8.23 -3.17 -16.27
C THR A 128 8.39 -1.75 -16.80
N GLY A 129 8.69 -0.80 -15.91
CA GLY A 129 9.07 0.55 -16.32
C GLY A 129 7.94 1.58 -16.42
N LEU A 130 6.66 1.17 -16.41
CA LEU A 130 5.54 2.13 -16.53
C LEU A 130 5.51 3.18 -15.41
N THR A 131 5.87 2.81 -14.18
CA THR A 131 5.96 3.80 -13.09
C THR A 131 7.08 4.79 -13.34
N LYS A 132 8.20 4.34 -13.88
CA LYS A 132 9.33 5.20 -14.23
C LYS A 132 8.96 6.19 -15.33
N GLU A 133 8.31 5.74 -16.39
CA GLU A 133 7.82 6.60 -17.47
C GLU A 133 6.93 7.72 -16.91
N TYR A 134 6.00 7.38 -16.00
CA TYR A 134 5.14 8.38 -15.38
C TYR A 134 5.91 9.34 -14.46
N LEU A 135 6.90 8.86 -13.68
CA LEU A 135 7.76 9.70 -12.84
C LEU A 135 8.61 10.65 -13.68
N ASP A 136 9.15 10.21 -14.81
CA ASP A 136 9.89 11.03 -15.74
C ASP A 136 9.03 12.17 -16.31
N GLU A 137 7.75 11.89 -16.64
CA GLU A 137 6.78 12.90 -17.12
C GLU A 137 6.51 13.99 -16.08
N ILE A 138 6.43 13.65 -14.80
CA ILE A 138 6.16 14.60 -13.71
C ILE A 138 7.42 15.15 -13.05
N GLY A 139 8.62 14.78 -13.54
CA GLY A 139 9.90 15.26 -13.03
C GLY A 139 10.28 14.76 -11.64
N CYS A 140 9.75 13.59 -11.22
CA CYS A 140 10.00 12.99 -9.91
C CYS A 140 11.04 11.86 -10.02
N LYS A 141 11.86 11.67 -8.96
CA LYS A 141 12.89 10.64 -8.93
C LYS A 141 12.34 9.32 -8.38
N GLU A 142 12.79 8.21 -8.93
CA GLU A 142 12.47 6.86 -8.46
C GLU A 142 12.86 6.68 -6.98
N SER A 143 13.96 7.30 -6.54
CA SER A 143 14.41 7.24 -5.14
C SER A 143 13.48 7.92 -4.14
N SER A 144 12.50 8.70 -4.60
CA SER A 144 11.43 9.26 -3.76
C SER A 144 10.27 8.29 -3.52
N ILE A 145 10.25 7.15 -4.21
CA ILE A 145 9.19 6.13 -4.07
C ILE A 145 9.70 4.96 -3.24
N VAL A 146 8.88 4.53 -2.29
CA VAL A 146 9.08 3.34 -1.48
C VAL A 146 7.92 2.38 -1.76
N PHE A 147 8.20 1.22 -2.32
CA PHE A 147 7.19 0.19 -2.49
C PHE A 147 7.05 -0.64 -1.21
N GLU A 148 5.84 -0.71 -0.69
CA GLU A 148 5.48 -1.46 0.51
C GLU A 148 4.93 -2.81 0.14
N ILE A 149 5.45 -3.85 0.77
CA ILE A 149 5.07 -5.23 0.50
C ILE A 149 4.83 -5.91 1.84
N THR A 150 3.65 -6.52 1.98
CA THR A 150 3.30 -7.20 3.22
C THR A 150 4.10 -8.48 3.42
N GLU A 151 4.42 -8.79 4.68
CA GLU A 151 5.12 -10.03 5.07
C GLU A 151 4.42 -11.30 4.55
N ARG A 152 3.09 -11.30 4.50
CA ARG A 152 2.26 -12.44 4.05
C ARG A 152 2.58 -12.89 2.63
N THR A 153 2.90 -11.96 1.77
CA THR A 153 3.07 -12.23 0.33
C THR A 153 4.35 -13.00 0.02
N ALA A 154 5.42 -12.79 0.81
CA ALA A 154 6.67 -13.52 0.64
C ALA A 154 6.54 -15.05 0.83
N ILE A 155 5.43 -15.53 1.41
CA ILE A 155 5.22 -16.94 1.75
C ILE A 155 4.73 -17.77 0.56
N PHE A 156 3.92 -17.21 -0.34
CA PHE A 156 3.22 -17.96 -1.38
C PHE A 156 4.06 -18.24 -2.64
N ASP A 157 4.88 -17.31 -3.08
CA ASP A 157 5.78 -17.50 -4.22
C ASP A 157 7.06 -16.67 -4.03
N TYR A 158 7.97 -17.19 -3.26
CA TYR A 158 9.22 -16.51 -2.91
C TYR A 158 10.05 -16.09 -4.13
N THR A 159 10.12 -16.95 -5.16
CA THR A 159 10.94 -16.66 -6.34
C THR A 159 10.36 -15.52 -7.16
N ALA A 160 9.05 -15.54 -7.40
CA ALA A 160 8.35 -14.47 -8.08
C ALA A 160 8.47 -13.15 -7.30
N PHE A 161 8.27 -13.23 -5.99
CA PHE A 161 8.41 -12.10 -5.07
C PHE A 161 9.82 -11.45 -5.14
N MET A 162 10.90 -12.24 -5.07
CA MET A 162 12.26 -11.70 -5.19
C MET A 162 12.53 -11.05 -6.54
N ASN A 163 11.99 -11.60 -7.63
CA ASN A 163 12.12 -11.01 -8.96
C ASN A 163 11.46 -9.61 -9.05
N VAL A 164 10.31 -9.41 -8.38
CA VAL A 164 9.66 -8.08 -8.29
C VAL A 164 10.55 -7.09 -7.57
N LEU A 165 11.05 -7.51 -6.40
CA LEU A 165 11.91 -6.66 -5.59
C LEU A 165 13.18 -6.24 -6.31
N ASP A 166 13.84 -7.18 -6.94
CA ASP A 166 15.06 -6.92 -7.70
C ASP A 166 14.77 -5.99 -8.89
N ASN A 167 13.62 -6.17 -9.54
CA ASN A 167 13.19 -5.29 -10.60
C ASN A 167 12.97 -3.85 -10.10
N TYR A 168 12.30 -3.65 -8.96
CA TYR A 168 12.12 -2.33 -8.38
C TYR A 168 13.45 -1.69 -7.97
N ARG A 169 14.33 -2.44 -7.30
CA ARG A 169 15.66 -1.95 -6.90
C ARG A 169 16.52 -1.56 -8.08
N ASN A 170 16.53 -2.36 -9.13
CA ASN A 170 17.29 -2.10 -10.35
C ASN A 170 16.81 -0.83 -11.06
N GLN A 171 15.56 -0.41 -10.84
CA GLN A 171 15.01 0.85 -11.32
C GLN A 171 15.27 2.03 -10.37
N GLY A 172 15.85 1.82 -9.18
CA GLY A 172 16.19 2.86 -8.22
C GLY A 172 15.16 3.13 -7.12
N TYR A 173 14.08 2.32 -7.06
CA TYR A 173 13.07 2.43 -6.00
C TYR A 173 13.57 1.88 -4.68
N GLN A 174 13.01 2.40 -3.59
CA GLN A 174 13.18 1.86 -2.25
C GLN A 174 12.11 0.81 -1.94
N VAL A 175 12.35 -0.03 -0.94
CA VAL A 175 11.44 -1.11 -0.53
C VAL A 175 11.22 -1.05 0.97
N ALA A 176 9.98 -1.20 1.39
CA ALA A 176 9.57 -1.43 2.77
C ALA A 176 8.92 -2.80 2.93
N ILE A 177 9.13 -3.44 4.08
CA ILE A 177 8.32 -4.58 4.50
C ILE A 177 7.30 -4.06 5.50
N ASP A 178 6.05 -4.33 5.23
CA ASP A 178 4.90 -3.93 6.02
C ASP A 178 4.38 -5.05 6.91
N ASP A 179 3.62 -4.70 7.96
CA ASP A 179 2.98 -5.60 8.93
C ASP A 179 3.97 -6.51 9.67
N VAL A 180 5.22 -6.08 9.92
CA VAL A 180 6.21 -6.91 10.61
C VAL A 180 5.80 -7.12 12.07
N GLY A 181 5.59 -8.40 12.40
CA GLY A 181 5.14 -8.82 13.74
C GLY A 181 3.69 -9.28 13.82
N ALA A 182 2.92 -9.18 12.76
CA ALA A 182 1.55 -9.70 12.69
C ALA A 182 1.45 -11.26 12.68
N GLY A 183 2.58 -11.98 12.80
CA GLY A 183 2.59 -13.43 13.05
C GLY A 183 3.13 -14.31 11.93
N TYR A 184 3.81 -13.76 10.95
CA TYR A 184 4.43 -14.50 9.83
C TYR A 184 5.97 -14.44 9.90
N SER A 185 6.70 -14.96 8.90
CA SER A 185 8.15 -15.26 8.93
C SER A 185 9.11 -14.05 8.93
N GLY A 186 8.78 -12.92 9.62
CA GLY A 186 9.42 -11.61 9.53
C GLY A 186 10.94 -11.59 9.49
N LEU A 187 11.63 -12.29 10.37
CA LEU A 187 13.09 -12.27 10.41
C LEU A 187 13.74 -12.93 9.19
N LYS A 188 13.15 -14.01 8.66
CA LYS A 188 13.64 -14.65 7.45
C LYS A 188 13.46 -13.72 6.26
N THR A 189 12.27 -13.14 6.12
CA THR A 189 11.93 -12.19 5.07
C THR A 189 12.83 -10.96 5.09
N ILE A 190 13.06 -10.36 6.26
CA ILE A 190 13.96 -9.22 6.44
C ILE A 190 15.40 -9.58 6.01
N ASN A 191 15.91 -10.76 6.44
CA ASN A 191 17.26 -11.18 6.10
C ASN A 191 17.46 -11.41 4.59
N GLU A 192 16.45 -11.92 3.92
CA GLU A 192 16.53 -12.22 2.49
C GLU A 192 16.29 -10.97 1.63
N ILE A 193 15.29 -10.16 2.00
CA ILE A 193 14.91 -8.96 1.25
C ILE A 193 15.87 -7.79 1.51
N ARG A 194 16.38 -7.64 2.73
CA ARG A 194 17.18 -6.46 3.14
C ARG A 194 16.53 -5.14 2.70
N PRO A 195 15.35 -4.82 3.25
CA PRO A 195 14.59 -3.65 2.85
C PRO A 195 15.26 -2.34 3.28
N ASN A 196 14.80 -1.23 2.74
CA ASN A 196 15.18 0.10 3.21
C ASN A 196 14.43 0.49 4.50
N PHE A 197 13.17 -0.01 4.62
CA PHE A 197 12.30 0.27 5.76
C PHE A 197 11.63 -1.01 6.26
N ILE A 198 11.37 -1.04 7.56
CA ILE A 198 10.53 -2.02 8.23
C ILE A 198 9.43 -1.24 8.95
N LYS A 199 8.17 -1.57 8.67
CA LYS A 199 7.00 -1.04 9.37
C LYS A 199 6.58 -2.07 10.41
N ILE A 200 6.65 -1.70 11.68
CA ILE A 200 6.28 -2.57 12.80
C ILE A 200 4.79 -2.45 13.03
N ASP A 201 4.12 -3.59 12.94
CA ASP A 201 2.68 -3.69 13.10
C ASP A 201 2.20 -3.21 14.49
N MET A 202 1.01 -2.60 14.50
CA MET A 202 0.38 -2.04 15.70
C MET A 202 0.22 -3.06 16.84
N ASP A 203 0.12 -4.35 16.58
CA ASP A 203 -0.01 -5.37 17.62
C ASP A 203 1.24 -5.47 18.49
N LEU A 204 2.43 -5.17 17.97
CA LEU A 204 3.66 -5.06 18.75
C LEU A 204 3.80 -3.72 19.45
N ILE A 205 3.16 -2.66 18.95
CA ILE A 205 3.24 -1.30 19.50
C ILE A 205 2.25 -1.09 20.63
N ARG A 206 1.07 -1.67 20.53
CA ARG A 206 -0.02 -1.51 21.47
C ARG A 206 0.36 -1.95 22.89
N ASN A 207 0.24 -1.06 23.90
CA ASN A 207 0.63 -1.26 25.30
C ASN A 207 2.12 -1.61 25.51
N ILE A 208 3.00 -1.23 24.60
CA ILE A 208 4.45 -1.50 24.71
C ILE A 208 5.06 -0.91 25.99
N ASP A 209 4.50 0.16 26.53
CA ASP A 209 4.91 0.80 27.79
C ASP A 209 4.79 -0.15 29.01
N LYS A 210 3.94 -1.19 28.89
CA LYS A 210 3.64 -2.17 29.96
C LYS A 210 4.16 -3.57 29.68
N ASP A 211 4.73 -3.82 28.49
CA ASP A 211 5.13 -5.15 28.05
C ASP A 211 6.65 -5.22 27.79
N ALA A 212 7.38 -5.76 28.76
CA ALA A 212 8.84 -5.90 28.67
C ALA A 212 9.28 -6.82 27.52
N PHE A 213 8.45 -7.79 27.12
CA PHE A 213 8.79 -8.68 26.00
C PHE A 213 8.69 -7.94 24.65
N LYS A 214 7.63 -7.17 24.43
CA LYS A 214 7.52 -6.29 23.28
C LYS A 214 8.67 -5.29 23.20
N GLN A 215 9.02 -4.66 24.35
CA GLN A 215 10.17 -3.76 24.41
C GLN A 215 11.48 -4.44 23.99
N ALA A 216 11.72 -5.67 24.44
CA ALA A 216 12.91 -6.43 24.04
C ALA A 216 12.92 -6.77 22.55
N LEU A 217 11.78 -7.12 21.96
CA LEU A 217 11.66 -7.37 20.51
C LEU A 217 11.93 -6.10 19.71
N ILE A 218 11.28 -4.98 20.05
CA ILE A 218 11.51 -3.70 19.36
C ILE A 218 12.98 -3.26 19.51
N LYS A 219 13.57 -3.43 20.68
CA LYS A 219 14.99 -3.14 20.88
C LYS A 219 15.89 -3.96 19.96
N ALA A 220 15.61 -5.25 19.76
CA ALA A 220 16.36 -6.09 18.84
C ALA A 220 16.23 -5.60 17.37
N PHE A 221 15.06 -5.15 16.94
CA PHE A 221 14.89 -4.51 15.62
C PHE A 221 15.71 -3.22 15.51
N VAL A 222 15.66 -2.37 16.53
CA VAL A 222 16.45 -1.12 16.57
C VAL A 222 17.96 -1.41 16.51
N ASP A 223 18.47 -2.36 17.29
CA ASP A 223 19.88 -2.72 17.28
C ASP A 223 20.32 -3.29 15.90
N THR A 224 19.44 -4.06 15.26
CA THR A 224 19.67 -4.54 13.89
C THR A 224 19.69 -3.37 12.90
N SER A 225 18.80 -2.40 13.03
CA SER A 225 18.73 -1.23 12.15
C SER A 225 20.01 -0.40 12.17
N LEU A 226 20.62 -0.25 13.33
CA LEU A 226 21.87 0.51 13.49
C LEU A 226 23.05 -0.09 12.71
N THR A 227 23.04 -1.41 12.48
CA THR A 227 24.11 -2.13 11.75
C THR A 227 23.81 -2.33 10.27
N THR A 228 22.55 -2.31 9.87
CA THR A 228 22.09 -2.66 8.51
C THR A 228 21.64 -1.46 7.69
N ASN A 229 21.58 -0.27 8.27
CA ASN A 229 21.01 0.95 7.66
C ASN A 229 19.52 0.83 7.27
N ILE A 230 18.80 -0.15 7.84
CA ILE A 230 17.35 -0.29 7.70
C ILE A 230 16.69 0.73 8.63
N LYS A 231 15.68 1.45 8.18
CA LYS A 231 14.90 2.36 9.01
C LYS A 231 13.66 1.69 9.55
N ILE A 232 13.29 1.99 10.80
CA ILE A 232 12.11 1.42 11.47
C ILE A 232 11.03 2.47 11.58
N ILE A 233 9.83 2.11 11.15
CA ILE A 233 8.60 2.87 11.30
C ILE A 233 7.71 2.10 12.28
N ALA A 234 7.23 2.76 13.32
CA ALA A 234 6.27 2.18 14.27
C ALA A 234 4.86 2.65 13.90
N GLU A 235 3.95 1.70 13.76
CA GLU A 235 2.58 1.97 13.38
C GLU A 235 1.61 1.90 14.57
N GLY A 236 0.49 2.63 14.45
CA GLY A 236 -0.60 2.54 15.41
C GLY A 236 -0.27 3.07 16.80
N ILE A 237 0.64 4.04 16.96
CA ILE A 237 0.91 4.70 18.23
C ILE A 237 -0.32 5.52 18.62
N GLU A 238 -0.98 5.17 19.74
CA GLU A 238 -2.19 5.88 20.20
C GLU A 238 -1.98 6.68 21.48
N THR A 239 -0.98 6.32 22.29
CA THR A 239 -0.76 6.95 23.57
C THR A 239 0.60 7.62 23.67
N LYS A 240 0.69 8.63 24.54
CA LYS A 240 1.97 9.29 24.83
C LYS A 240 2.97 8.36 25.52
N GLU A 241 2.49 7.40 26.27
CA GLU A 241 3.28 6.41 26.99
C GLU A 241 3.94 5.44 26.01
N GLU A 242 3.21 4.95 25.00
CA GLU A 242 3.75 4.15 23.89
C GLU A 242 4.82 4.94 23.14
N MET A 243 4.51 6.17 22.74
CA MET A 243 5.45 7.04 22.02
C MET A 243 6.74 7.27 22.80
N LYS A 244 6.65 7.59 24.11
CA LYS A 244 7.83 7.79 24.97
C LYS A 244 8.69 6.52 25.05
N THR A 245 8.05 5.36 25.21
CA THR A 245 8.73 4.08 25.28
C THR A 245 9.47 3.78 23.97
N LEU A 246 8.86 4.01 22.83
CA LEU A 246 9.48 3.83 21.51
C LEU A 246 10.69 4.75 21.31
N ILE A 247 10.58 6.03 21.72
CA ILE A 247 11.71 6.97 21.70
C ILE A 247 12.86 6.48 22.58
N LEU A 248 12.58 6.00 23.79
CA LEU A 248 13.60 5.46 24.71
C LEU A 248 14.26 4.19 24.16
N LEU A 249 13.53 3.36 23.44
CA LEU A 249 14.06 2.17 22.76
C LEU A 249 14.90 2.52 21.53
N GLY A 250 14.79 3.74 21.03
CA GLY A 250 15.56 4.24 19.87
C GLY A 250 14.81 4.17 18.54
N VAL A 251 13.50 3.96 18.54
CA VAL A 251 12.67 4.12 17.32
C VAL A 251 12.58 5.60 16.96
N HIS A 252 12.67 5.92 15.67
CA HIS A 252 12.79 7.30 15.18
C HIS A 252 11.67 7.74 14.25
N LEU A 253 10.89 6.81 13.68
CA LEU A 253 9.79 7.06 12.75
C LEU A 253 8.53 6.34 13.21
#